data_68aca830805404692f5149067982599a
#
_entry.id   68aca830805404692f5149067982599a
#
_cell.length_a   1.000
_cell.length_b   1.000
_cell.length_c   1.000
_cell.angle_alpha   90.00
_cell.angle_beta   90.00
_cell.angle_gamma   90.00
#
_symmetry.space_group_name_H-M   'P 1'
#
loop_
_entity.id
_entity.type
_entity.pdbx_description
1 polymer ?
#
loop_
_entity_poly.entity_id
_entity_poly.type
_entity_poly.pdbx_seq_one_letter_code
_entity_poly.pdbx_strand_id
1 'polypeptide(L)'
;FVAGAESIRTPFQSIREEILHQKRDAVELRDAVVKMRDSMRAHLSNVSDDGFRANAESDLEAAKLERMSGVSMTGFDLKHDLGAIVDIEFLIQFKMLNSAHQHPLLTRWTDVMRQLDDLELHQIVDEREKKLLQQAYLSYRAAVHYQWLGGQIISFEKLNEFRQQVMKVWQDHLGN
;
A
#
# COMPACT_ATOMS: atom_id res chain seq x y z
N PHE A 1 -1.87 -14.38 7.98
CA PHE A 1 -2.39 -15.00 9.23
C PHE A 1 -3.81 -14.49 9.46
N VAL A 2 -4.81 -15.33 9.24
CA VAL A 2 -6.20 -14.97 9.52
C VAL A 2 -6.49 -15.45 10.94
N ALA A 3 -6.60 -14.52 11.88
CA ALA A 3 -7.10 -14.81 13.22
C ALA A 3 -8.63 -14.83 13.18
N GLY A 4 -9.25 -15.95 13.51
CA GLY A 4 -10.70 -16.08 13.51
C GLY A 4 -11.15 -17.50 13.80
N ALA A 5 -12.47 -17.70 13.87
CA ALA A 5 -13.07 -19.03 14.05
C ALA A 5 -12.67 -19.96 12.90
N GLU A 6 -12.52 -21.23 13.19
CA GLU A 6 -12.09 -22.28 12.24
C GLU A 6 -12.98 -22.33 10.97
N SER A 7 -14.25 -22.00 11.11
CA SER A 7 -15.22 -21.87 10.03
C SER A 7 -14.88 -20.80 8.98
N ILE A 8 -14.10 -19.77 9.35
CA ILE A 8 -13.62 -18.71 8.45
C ILE A 8 -12.20 -19.04 7.96
N ARG A 9 -11.39 -19.65 8.82
CA ARG A 9 -9.99 -19.98 8.56
C ARG A 9 -9.84 -21.04 7.47
N THR A 10 -10.65 -22.08 7.49
CA THR A 10 -10.59 -23.19 6.52
C THR A 10 -10.93 -22.77 5.09
N PRO A 11 -12.04 -22.04 4.81
CA PRO A 11 -12.32 -21.52 3.48
C PRO A 11 -11.22 -20.55 2.98
N PHE A 12 -10.68 -19.72 3.86
CA PHE A 12 -9.61 -18.77 3.49
C PHE A 12 -8.30 -19.50 3.14
N GLN A 13 -7.97 -20.57 3.86
CA GLN A 13 -6.81 -21.41 3.55
C GLN A 13 -6.98 -22.13 2.22
N SER A 14 -8.18 -22.67 1.95
CA SER A 14 -8.49 -23.33 0.68
C SER A 14 -8.38 -22.36 -0.51
N ILE A 15 -8.97 -21.16 -0.39
CA ILE A 15 -8.85 -20.11 -1.41
C ILE A 15 -7.38 -19.70 -1.58
N ARG A 16 -6.62 -19.56 -0.50
CA ARG A 16 -5.19 -19.25 -0.55
C ARG A 16 -4.39 -20.32 -1.27
N GLU A 17 -4.65 -21.59 -0.96
CA GLU A 17 -4.00 -22.73 -1.63
C GLU A 17 -4.35 -22.77 -3.11
N GLU A 18 -5.60 -22.54 -3.46
CA GLU A 18 -6.05 -22.45 -4.86
C GLU A 18 -5.32 -21.30 -5.59
N ILE A 19 -5.19 -20.13 -4.98
CA ILE A 19 -4.44 -18.98 -5.52
C ILE A 19 -2.95 -19.32 -5.69
N LEU A 20 -2.36 -20.07 -4.76
CA LEU A 20 -0.94 -20.42 -4.80
C LEU A 20 -0.62 -21.50 -5.83
N HIS A 21 -1.57 -22.40 -6.11
CA HIS A 21 -1.36 -23.50 -7.04
C HIS A 21 -1.77 -23.20 -8.49
N GLN A 22 -2.60 -22.18 -8.70
CA GLN A 22 -2.98 -21.77 -10.07
C GLN A 22 -1.93 -20.77 -10.61
N LYS A 23 -1.39 -21.08 -11.79
CA LYS A 23 -0.63 -20.11 -12.59
C LYS A 23 -1.61 -19.03 -13.05
N ARG A 24 -1.66 -17.92 -12.32
CA ARG A 24 -2.44 -16.76 -12.73
C ARG A 24 -1.78 -16.08 -13.93
N ASP A 25 -2.60 -15.60 -14.83
CA ASP A 25 -2.14 -14.70 -15.87
C ASP A 25 -1.66 -13.40 -15.17
N ALA A 26 -0.38 -13.07 -15.38
CA ALA A 26 0.23 -11.88 -14.78
C ALA A 26 -0.46 -10.59 -15.25
N VAL A 27 -1.06 -10.59 -16.45
CA VAL A 27 -1.82 -9.46 -16.98
C VAL A 27 -3.13 -9.28 -16.22
N GLU A 28 -3.90 -10.36 -16.03
CA GLU A 28 -5.15 -10.30 -15.26
C GLU A 28 -4.90 -9.85 -13.82
N LEU A 29 -3.84 -10.35 -13.18
CA LEU A 29 -3.48 -9.95 -11.82
C LEU A 29 -3.10 -8.46 -11.76
N ARG A 30 -2.30 -7.98 -12.71
CA ARG A 30 -1.93 -6.57 -12.83
C ARG A 30 -3.17 -5.68 -12.98
N ASP A 31 -4.04 -6.02 -13.91
CA ASP A 31 -5.25 -5.25 -14.19
C ASP A 31 -6.20 -5.23 -12.98
N ALA A 32 -6.30 -6.35 -12.25
CA ALA A 32 -7.07 -6.43 -11.00
C ALA A 32 -6.49 -5.51 -9.90
N VAL A 33 -5.17 -5.48 -9.73
CA VAL A 33 -4.49 -4.61 -8.75
C VAL A 33 -4.68 -3.14 -9.10
N VAL A 34 -4.48 -2.75 -10.35
CA VAL A 34 -4.68 -1.36 -10.82
C VAL A 34 -6.12 -0.94 -10.60
N LYS A 35 -7.09 -1.76 -11.03
CA LYS A 35 -8.52 -1.48 -10.85
C LYS A 35 -8.91 -1.34 -9.38
N MET A 36 -8.37 -2.19 -8.51
CA MET A 36 -8.64 -2.13 -7.06
C MET A 36 -8.11 -0.82 -6.48
N ARG A 37 -6.88 -0.42 -6.83
CA ARG A 37 -6.28 0.86 -6.42
C ARG A 37 -7.13 2.06 -6.85
N ASP A 38 -7.53 2.09 -8.11
CA ASP A 38 -8.31 3.20 -8.67
C ASP A 38 -9.71 3.26 -8.05
N SER A 39 -10.34 2.10 -7.82
CA SER A 39 -11.64 2.02 -7.11
C SER A 39 -11.55 2.53 -5.68
N MET A 40 -10.48 2.20 -4.97
CA MET A 40 -10.25 2.67 -3.61
C MET A 40 -10.08 4.20 -3.57
N ARG A 41 -9.33 4.78 -4.51
CA ARG A 41 -9.18 6.24 -4.62
C ARG A 41 -10.48 6.94 -4.97
N ALA A 42 -11.24 6.42 -5.91
CA ALA A 42 -12.55 6.96 -6.27
C ALA A 42 -13.51 6.95 -5.08
N HIS A 43 -13.50 5.86 -4.29
CA HIS A 43 -14.31 5.79 -3.06
C HIS A 43 -13.89 6.84 -2.03
N LEU A 44 -12.60 7.01 -1.79
CA LEU A 44 -12.06 8.00 -0.85
C LEU A 44 -12.36 9.44 -1.30
N SER A 45 -12.30 9.72 -2.60
CA SER A 45 -12.66 11.03 -3.15
C SER A 45 -14.15 11.34 -2.94
N ASN A 46 -15.03 10.35 -3.15
CA ASN A 46 -16.47 10.50 -2.96
C ASN A 46 -16.85 10.67 -1.47
N VAL A 47 -16.19 9.91 -0.58
CA VAL A 47 -16.43 10.04 0.88
C VAL A 47 -16.01 11.41 1.39
N SER A 48 -14.97 12.02 0.84
CA SER A 48 -14.56 13.38 1.22
C SER A 48 -15.56 14.46 0.79
N ASP A 49 -16.36 14.23 -0.26
CA ASP A 49 -17.32 15.21 -0.78
C ASP A 49 -18.74 15.04 -0.16
N ASP A 50 -19.23 13.82 -0.02
CA ASP A 50 -20.57 13.52 0.48
C ASP A 50 -20.65 13.39 2.02
N GLY A 51 -19.63 12.84 2.66
CA GLY A 51 -19.55 12.71 4.13
C GLY A 51 -19.46 14.05 4.85
N PHE A 52 -18.99 15.09 4.17
CA PHE A 52 -18.84 16.44 4.75
C PHE A 52 -20.19 17.17 4.93
N ARG A 53 -21.25 16.77 4.23
CA ARG A 53 -22.57 17.42 4.27
C ARG A 53 -23.55 16.83 5.26
N ALA A 54 -23.34 15.60 5.73
CA ALA A 54 -24.40 14.87 6.44
C ALA A 54 -24.35 14.92 7.98
N ASN A 55 -23.18 15.24 8.64
CA ASN A 55 -23.08 15.24 10.11
C ASN A 55 -22.17 16.36 10.62
N ALA A 56 -22.64 17.60 10.51
CA ALA A 56 -21.81 18.80 10.51
C ALA A 56 -21.18 19.28 11.84
N GLU A 57 -21.44 18.69 13.00
CA GLU A 57 -20.94 19.24 14.26
C GLU A 57 -20.06 18.31 15.11
N SER A 58 -20.31 17.01 15.18
CA SER A 58 -19.47 16.08 15.95
C SER A 58 -18.31 15.49 15.12
N ASP A 59 -18.48 15.40 13.78
CA ASP A 59 -17.48 14.86 12.87
C ASP A 59 -16.49 15.93 12.37
N LEU A 60 -16.76 17.22 12.62
CA LEU A 60 -15.87 18.32 12.22
C LEU A 60 -14.53 18.29 12.97
N GLU A 61 -14.53 17.88 14.24
CA GLU A 61 -13.31 17.69 15.05
C GLU A 61 -12.54 16.43 14.60
N ALA A 62 -13.24 15.32 14.32
CA ALA A 62 -12.63 14.10 13.80
C ALA A 62 -12.11 14.31 12.37
N ALA A 63 -12.86 14.97 11.50
CA ALA A 63 -12.44 15.30 10.13
C ALA A 63 -11.34 16.38 10.09
N LYS A 64 -11.31 17.34 11.05
CA LYS A 64 -10.16 18.22 11.24
C LYS A 64 -8.93 17.45 11.70
N LEU A 65 -9.10 16.50 12.61
CA LEU A 65 -8.03 15.65 13.10
C LEU A 65 -7.49 14.75 11.97
N GLU A 66 -8.35 14.15 11.13
CA GLU A 66 -7.97 13.40 9.95
C GLU A 66 -7.32 14.25 8.86
N ARG A 67 -7.82 15.46 8.58
CA ARG A 67 -7.18 16.42 7.68
C ARG A 67 -5.85 16.94 8.23
N MET A 68 -5.73 17.12 9.53
CA MET A 68 -4.45 17.47 10.17
C MET A 68 -3.47 16.29 10.14
N SER A 69 -3.94 15.05 10.05
CA SER A 69 -3.10 13.86 10.06
C SER A 69 -2.49 13.45 8.71
N GLY A 70 -2.98 13.94 7.58
CA GLY A 70 -2.53 13.42 6.27
C GLY A 70 -2.12 14.45 5.22
N VAL A 71 -2.78 15.61 5.16
CA VAL A 71 -2.69 16.48 3.96
C VAL A 71 -1.96 17.80 4.22
N SER A 72 -1.81 18.23 5.47
CA SER A 72 -1.58 19.66 5.75
C SER A 72 -0.16 20.19 5.54
N MET A 73 0.88 19.37 5.53
CA MET A 73 2.27 19.86 5.46
C MET A 73 3.08 19.37 4.24
N THR A 74 2.59 18.36 3.54
CA THR A 74 3.31 17.75 2.41
C THR A 74 2.71 18.04 1.04
N GLY A 75 1.53 18.68 0.99
CA GLY A 75 0.83 18.96 -0.27
C GLY A 75 0.27 17.70 -0.97
N PHE A 76 0.42 16.50 -0.38
CA PHE A 76 -0.19 15.26 -0.86
C PHE A 76 -0.53 14.32 0.33
N ASP A 77 -1.50 13.42 0.11
CA ASP A 77 -1.86 12.38 1.09
C ASP A 77 -0.81 11.27 1.07
N LEU A 78 0.00 11.23 2.14
CA LEU A 78 1.07 10.24 2.32
C LEU A 78 0.57 8.79 2.33
N LYS A 79 -0.71 8.57 2.52
CA LYS A 79 -1.30 7.24 2.58
C LYS A 79 -1.89 6.79 1.25
N HIS A 80 -2.68 7.65 0.58
CA HIS A 80 -3.53 7.22 -0.51
C HIS A 80 -3.20 7.84 -1.88
N ASP A 81 -2.40 8.91 -1.94
CA ASP A 81 -2.03 9.51 -3.22
C ASP A 81 -1.12 8.62 -4.05
N LEU A 82 -0.96 8.97 -5.34
CA LEU A 82 -0.04 8.31 -6.26
C LEU A 82 1.38 8.32 -5.69
N GLY A 83 2.02 7.16 -5.61
CA GLY A 83 3.36 7.00 -5.07
C GLY A 83 3.45 7.02 -3.53
N ALA A 84 2.31 6.99 -2.83
CA ALA A 84 2.23 6.94 -1.36
C ALA A 84 2.28 5.50 -0.80
N ILE A 85 2.00 5.34 0.50
CA ILE A 85 2.09 4.06 1.23
C ILE A 85 1.31 2.95 0.53
N VAL A 86 0.07 3.21 0.13
CA VAL A 86 -0.81 2.21 -0.47
C VAL A 86 -0.28 1.71 -1.81
N ASP A 87 0.34 2.56 -2.60
CA ASP A 87 0.95 2.12 -3.87
C ASP A 87 2.12 1.17 -3.62
N ILE A 88 2.95 1.42 -2.60
CA ILE A 88 4.02 0.50 -2.21
C ILE A 88 3.43 -0.86 -1.78
N GLU A 89 2.40 -0.85 -0.94
CA GLU A 89 1.74 -2.07 -0.47
C GLU A 89 1.13 -2.88 -1.61
N PHE A 90 0.42 -2.25 -2.54
CA PHE A 90 -0.14 -2.92 -3.71
C PHE A 90 0.92 -3.47 -4.66
N LEU A 91 2.00 -2.74 -4.89
CA LEU A 91 3.11 -3.19 -5.73
C LEU A 91 3.76 -4.45 -5.15
N ILE A 92 4.00 -4.47 -3.84
CA ILE A 92 4.57 -5.62 -3.13
C ILE A 92 3.60 -6.81 -3.22
N GLN A 93 2.30 -6.62 -2.95
CA GLN A 93 1.30 -7.67 -3.06
C GLN A 93 1.23 -8.25 -4.48
N PHE A 94 1.26 -7.40 -5.50
CA PHE A 94 1.31 -7.84 -6.89
C PHE A 94 2.53 -8.74 -7.15
N LYS A 95 3.74 -8.29 -6.78
CA LYS A 95 4.98 -9.06 -6.99
C LYS A 95 4.96 -10.41 -6.27
N MET A 96 4.47 -10.41 -5.02
CA MET A 96 4.33 -11.64 -4.24
C MET A 96 3.35 -12.63 -4.86
N LEU A 97 2.14 -12.17 -5.23
CA LEU A 97 1.11 -13.04 -5.81
C LEU A 97 1.51 -13.56 -7.19
N ASN A 98 2.16 -12.70 -8.00
CA ASN A 98 2.64 -13.09 -9.33
C ASN A 98 3.71 -14.19 -9.26
N SER A 99 4.50 -14.21 -8.20
CA SER A 99 5.61 -15.15 -8.02
C SER A 99 5.30 -16.31 -7.06
N ALA A 100 4.15 -16.28 -6.40
CA ALA A 100 3.80 -17.24 -5.35
C ALA A 100 3.73 -18.70 -5.85
N HIS A 101 3.39 -18.92 -7.11
CA HIS A 101 3.36 -20.26 -7.72
C HIS A 101 4.74 -20.92 -7.81
N GLN A 102 5.80 -20.11 -7.94
CA GLN A 102 7.19 -20.59 -7.95
C GLN A 102 7.80 -20.57 -6.54
N HIS A 103 7.36 -19.64 -5.70
CA HIS A 103 7.89 -19.37 -4.37
C HIS A 103 6.77 -19.29 -3.32
N PRO A 104 6.12 -20.43 -2.94
CA PRO A 104 4.95 -20.41 -2.04
C PRO A 104 5.21 -19.76 -0.68
N LEU A 105 6.44 -19.76 -0.21
CA LEU A 105 6.82 -19.15 1.07
C LEU A 105 6.79 -17.62 1.05
N LEU A 106 6.74 -16.96 -0.10
CA LEU A 106 6.61 -15.51 -0.18
C LEU A 106 5.39 -14.98 0.58
N THR A 107 4.29 -15.75 0.62
CA THR A 107 3.04 -15.32 1.28
C THR A 107 3.00 -15.54 2.79
N ARG A 108 4.12 -15.97 3.41
CA ARG A 108 4.18 -16.25 4.85
C ARG A 108 4.12 -15.01 5.73
N TRP A 109 4.62 -13.87 5.24
CA TRP A 109 4.69 -12.62 5.97
C TRP A 109 3.61 -11.63 5.54
N THR A 110 3.09 -10.87 6.50
CA THR A 110 2.19 -9.73 6.28
C THR A 110 2.90 -8.39 6.48
N ASP A 111 4.12 -8.41 6.96
CA ASP A 111 4.94 -7.23 7.20
C ASP A 111 5.71 -6.82 5.94
N VAL A 112 5.56 -5.56 5.52
CA VAL A 112 6.13 -5.01 4.29
C VAL A 112 7.65 -5.15 4.23
N MET A 113 8.35 -4.96 5.35
CA MET A 113 9.81 -5.03 5.37
C MET A 113 10.30 -6.44 5.08
N ARG A 114 9.69 -7.44 5.73
CA ARG A 114 9.99 -8.87 5.51
C ARG A 114 9.58 -9.34 4.13
N GLN A 115 8.47 -8.82 3.61
CA GLN A 115 8.03 -9.12 2.24
C GLN A 115 9.05 -8.64 1.21
N LEU A 116 9.60 -7.43 1.39
CA LEU A 116 10.67 -6.89 0.54
C LEU A 116 11.97 -7.67 0.67
N ASP A 117 12.31 -8.14 1.88
CA ASP A 117 13.49 -9.00 2.09
C ASP A 117 13.34 -10.34 1.36
N ASP A 118 12.16 -10.98 1.42
CA ASP A 118 11.89 -12.23 0.72
C ASP A 118 11.84 -12.03 -0.82
N LEU A 119 11.28 -10.93 -1.31
CA LEU A 119 11.27 -10.61 -2.75
C LEU A 119 12.68 -10.41 -3.30
N GLU A 120 13.58 -9.76 -2.56
CA GLU A 120 14.98 -9.64 -2.95
C GLU A 120 15.72 -10.98 -2.88
N LEU A 121 15.52 -11.76 -1.82
CA LEU A 121 16.12 -13.08 -1.66
C LEU A 121 15.84 -13.99 -2.87
N HIS A 122 14.63 -13.89 -3.42
CA HIS A 122 14.18 -14.63 -4.60
C HIS A 122 14.44 -13.92 -5.93
N GLN A 123 15.18 -12.79 -5.91
CA GLN A 123 15.56 -11.99 -7.10
C GLN A 123 14.38 -11.48 -7.93
N ILE A 124 13.22 -11.27 -7.28
CA ILE A 124 12.02 -10.68 -7.88
C ILE A 124 12.12 -9.16 -7.86
N VAL A 125 12.82 -8.63 -6.89
CA VAL A 125 13.20 -7.20 -6.74
C VAL A 125 14.71 -7.13 -6.61
N ASP A 126 15.34 -6.14 -7.21
CA ASP A 126 16.76 -5.91 -7.00
C ASP A 126 17.02 -5.12 -5.69
N GLU A 127 18.27 -5.12 -5.24
CA GLU A 127 18.69 -4.44 -4.00
C GLU A 127 18.36 -2.93 -4.01
N ARG A 128 18.46 -2.29 -5.18
CA ARG A 128 18.19 -0.85 -5.33
C ARG A 128 16.71 -0.55 -5.18
N GLU A 129 15.86 -1.30 -5.87
CA GLU A 129 14.40 -1.16 -5.77
C GLU A 129 13.93 -1.46 -4.35
N LYS A 130 14.42 -2.54 -3.73
CA LYS A 130 14.13 -2.86 -2.32
C LYS A 130 14.48 -1.70 -1.41
N LYS A 131 15.72 -1.18 -1.46
CA LYS A 131 16.14 -0.07 -0.60
C LYS A 131 15.27 1.17 -0.79
N LEU A 132 14.93 1.49 -2.03
CA LEU A 132 14.03 2.60 -2.33
C LEU A 132 12.67 2.43 -1.66
N LEU A 133 12.02 1.29 -1.88
CA LEU A 133 10.68 1.02 -1.35
C LEU A 133 10.67 0.97 0.18
N GLN A 134 11.71 0.37 0.81
CA GLN A 134 11.87 0.36 2.26
C GLN A 134 12.03 1.77 2.84
N GLN A 135 12.90 2.58 2.23
CA GLN A 135 13.16 3.95 2.70
C GLN A 135 11.94 4.85 2.52
N ALA A 136 11.25 4.76 1.38
CA ALA A 136 10.02 5.51 1.12
C ALA A 136 8.93 5.12 2.13
N TYR A 137 8.67 3.82 2.30
CA TYR A 137 7.67 3.31 3.23
C TYR A 137 7.90 3.76 4.68
N LEU A 138 9.14 3.59 5.17
CA LEU A 138 9.50 4.03 6.52
C LEU A 138 9.40 5.54 6.69
N SER A 139 9.82 6.31 5.68
CA SER A 139 9.75 7.77 5.70
C SER A 139 8.31 8.27 5.73
N TYR A 140 7.43 7.70 4.92
CA TYR A 140 6.01 8.04 4.92
C TYR A 140 5.34 7.65 6.25
N ARG A 141 5.59 6.45 6.76
CA ARG A 141 5.06 6.01 8.05
C ARG A 141 5.54 6.89 9.21
N ALA A 142 6.82 7.25 9.19
CA ALA A 142 7.38 8.17 10.18
C ALA A 142 6.71 9.55 10.06
N ALA A 143 6.56 10.10 8.85
CA ALA A 143 5.92 11.40 8.64
C ALA A 143 4.45 11.39 9.12
N VAL A 144 3.67 10.38 8.78
CA VAL A 144 2.30 10.20 9.29
C VAL A 144 2.29 10.13 10.82
N HIS A 145 3.19 9.35 11.43
CA HIS A 145 3.24 9.20 12.88
C HIS A 145 3.69 10.49 13.60
N TYR A 146 4.70 11.18 13.06
CA TYR A 146 5.19 12.45 13.64
C TYR A 146 4.21 13.60 13.50
N GLN A 147 3.39 13.63 12.46
CA GLN A 147 2.27 14.58 12.35
C GLN A 147 1.33 14.46 13.55
N TRP A 148 1.03 13.24 14.02
CA TRP A 148 0.22 12.99 15.21
C TRP A 148 0.89 13.47 16.51
N LEU A 149 2.23 13.45 16.58
CA LEU A 149 2.99 13.79 17.80
C LEU A 149 3.49 15.24 17.82
N GLY A 150 3.21 16.06 16.80
CA GLY A 150 3.70 17.44 16.71
C GLY A 150 5.21 17.58 16.55
N GLY A 151 5.89 16.51 16.08
CA GLY A 151 7.35 16.47 15.91
C GLY A 151 7.86 17.06 14.59
N GLN A 152 9.18 17.14 14.45
CA GLN A 152 9.84 17.67 13.26
C GLN A 152 9.78 16.67 12.11
N ILE A 153 9.26 17.08 10.95
CA ILE A 153 8.96 16.25 9.79
C ILE A 153 10.19 16.12 8.88
N ILE A 154 10.36 14.95 8.26
CA ILE A 154 11.23 14.78 7.09
C ILE A 154 10.86 15.85 6.05
N SER A 155 11.85 16.48 5.41
CA SER A 155 11.56 17.59 4.49
C SER A 155 10.59 17.16 3.38
N PHE A 156 9.70 18.07 3.00
CA PHE A 156 8.74 17.87 1.91
C PHE A 156 9.44 17.45 0.60
N GLU A 157 10.58 18.07 0.28
CA GLU A 157 11.34 17.73 -0.92
C GLU A 157 11.73 16.26 -0.95
N LYS A 158 12.23 15.73 0.17
CA LYS A 158 12.64 14.32 0.26
C LYS A 158 11.46 13.35 0.15
N LEU A 159 10.33 13.68 0.75
CA LEU A 159 9.10 12.87 0.60
C LEU A 159 8.60 12.90 -0.85
N ASN A 160 8.67 14.06 -1.51
CA ASN A 160 8.29 14.18 -2.90
C ASN A 160 9.26 13.44 -3.86
N GLU A 161 10.55 13.43 -3.58
CA GLU A 161 11.53 12.61 -4.31
C GLU A 161 11.18 11.12 -4.22
N PHE A 162 10.89 10.62 -3.04
CA PHE A 162 10.43 9.24 -2.87
C PHE A 162 9.14 8.98 -3.65
N ARG A 163 8.18 9.90 -3.59
CA ARG A 163 6.93 9.79 -4.34
C ARG A 163 7.17 9.61 -5.84
N GLN A 164 8.00 10.46 -6.44
CA GLN A 164 8.32 10.37 -7.86
C GLN A 164 9.00 9.03 -8.22
N GLN A 165 9.91 8.57 -7.36
CA GLN A 165 10.60 7.30 -7.58
C GLN A 165 9.65 6.09 -7.43
N VAL A 166 8.75 6.10 -6.44
CA VAL A 166 7.73 5.04 -6.26
C VAL A 166 6.76 5.03 -7.44
N MET A 167 6.32 6.20 -7.90
CA MET A 167 5.47 6.31 -9.10
C MET A 167 6.15 5.71 -10.33
N LYS A 168 7.45 5.93 -10.50
CA LYS A 168 8.21 5.35 -11.60
C LYS A 168 8.26 3.82 -11.49
N VAL A 169 8.58 3.28 -10.31
CA VAL A 169 8.58 1.82 -10.08
C VAL A 169 7.19 1.23 -10.34
N TRP A 170 6.14 1.92 -9.89
CA TRP A 170 4.77 1.53 -10.19
C TRP A 170 4.52 1.46 -11.70
N GLN A 171 4.90 2.51 -12.43
CA GLN A 171 4.73 2.58 -13.88
C GLN A 171 5.50 1.47 -14.61
N ASP A 172 6.71 1.18 -14.17
CA ASP A 172 7.56 0.15 -14.78
C ASP A 172 6.98 -1.27 -14.61
N HIS A 173 6.24 -1.55 -13.54
CA HIS A 173 5.69 -2.88 -13.24
C HIS A 173 4.19 -3.04 -13.49
N LEU A 174 3.41 -1.98 -13.27
CA LEU A 174 1.94 -1.99 -13.28
C LEU A 174 1.34 -0.98 -14.27
N GLY A 175 2.14 -0.10 -14.86
CA GLY A 175 1.74 0.81 -15.92
C GLY A 175 1.39 0.06 -17.23
N ASN A 176 0.48 0.67 -18.00
CA ASN A 176 0.19 0.20 -19.37
C ASN A 176 1.14 0.84 -20.36
#